data_6071c44341f67b4cfc0d5573c6820048
#
_entry.id   6071c44341f67b4cfc0d5573c6820048
#
_cell.length_a   1.000
_cell.length_b   1.000
_cell.length_c   1.000
_cell.angle_alpha   90.00
_cell.angle_beta   90.00
_cell.angle_gamma   90.00
#
_symmetry.space_group_name_H-M   'P 1'
#
loop_
_entity.id
_entity.type
_entity.pdbx_description
1 polymer ?
#
loop_
_entity_poly.entity_id
_entity_poly.type
_entity_poly.pdbx_seq_one_letter_code
_entity_poly.pdbx_strand_id
1 'polypeptide(L)'
;MNYLKCLKGSSNPDDFVQSWKYKRAFRSEHPEYFDPDGIMVFCGPQGAGKTLSAVQYVIKLAQNYPHMILVSNVAIDDDVLGGVKRYPYTGLQDLSKYNNGYAGVVFLIDEIQIEFNSLESKNIDPVVITEIAQQRKQRKHIVGTSQVFNRIAKPFREQFKYAVMCRNICGFLQINSLVKGEDCMVDEQGNVKTNKVKRFYWFHTPRIYRAYDTYAKIIRTNTVGYGGGKR
;
A
#
# COMPACT_ATOMS: atom_id res chain seq x y z
N MET A 1 26.53 35.23 -0.58
CA MET A 1 25.11 34.95 -0.92
C MET A 1 24.59 34.01 0.12
N ASN A 2 23.48 34.37 0.83
CA ASN A 2 23.03 33.56 1.98
C ASN A 2 22.04 32.50 1.48
N TYR A 3 22.53 31.33 1.12
CA TYR A 3 21.75 30.19 0.58
C TYR A 3 20.54 29.81 1.45
N LEU A 4 20.58 30.07 2.76
CA LEU A 4 19.47 29.77 3.68
C LEU A 4 18.25 30.65 3.42
N LYS A 5 18.41 31.84 2.81
CA LYS A 5 17.26 32.66 2.39
C LYS A 5 16.48 32.04 1.24
N CYS A 6 17.12 31.22 0.40
CA CYS A 6 16.47 30.53 -0.72
C CYS A 6 15.60 29.34 -0.25
N LEU A 7 15.78 28.87 0.98
CA LEU A 7 14.95 27.81 1.58
C LEU A 7 13.63 28.35 2.15
N LYS A 8 13.48 29.64 2.34
CA LYS A 8 12.24 30.24 2.82
C LYS A 8 11.25 30.36 1.65
N GLY A 9 10.20 29.56 1.70
CA GLY A 9 9.01 29.80 0.88
C GLY A 9 8.13 30.90 1.48
N SER A 10 6.99 31.14 0.86
CA SER A 10 5.99 32.04 1.42
C SER A 10 5.40 31.46 2.70
N SER A 11 5.31 32.29 3.73
CA SER A 11 4.60 32.02 4.98
C SER A 11 3.37 32.93 5.13
N ASN A 12 2.94 33.57 4.03
CA ASN A 12 1.75 34.41 4.05
C ASN A 12 0.49 33.52 4.20
N PRO A 13 -0.40 33.79 5.15
CA PRO A 13 -1.68 33.07 5.30
C PRO A 13 -2.54 33.08 4.04
N ASP A 14 -2.49 34.16 3.24
CA ASP A 14 -3.24 34.25 2.00
C ASP A 14 -2.77 33.23 0.95
N ASP A 15 -1.47 32.98 0.86
CA ASP A 15 -0.92 31.96 -0.04
C ASP A 15 -1.34 30.56 0.38
N PHE A 16 -1.47 30.31 1.68
CA PHE A 16 -2.02 29.06 2.20
C PHE A 16 -3.47 28.86 1.74
N VAL A 17 -4.32 29.90 1.91
CA VAL A 17 -5.73 29.85 1.51
C VAL A 17 -5.87 29.68 0.00
N GLN A 18 -5.08 30.41 -0.79
CA GLN A 18 -5.07 30.28 -2.25
C GLN A 18 -4.61 28.89 -2.69
N SER A 19 -3.53 28.35 -2.11
CA SER A 19 -3.03 27.01 -2.42
C SER A 19 -4.06 25.93 -2.06
N TRP A 20 -4.75 26.08 -0.94
CA TRP A 20 -5.81 25.17 -0.52
C TRP A 20 -7.01 25.19 -1.48
N LYS A 21 -7.46 26.40 -1.86
CA LYS A 21 -8.54 26.60 -2.86
C LYS A 21 -8.15 26.02 -4.21
N TYR A 22 -6.94 26.28 -4.68
CA TYR A 22 -6.42 25.74 -5.94
C TYR A 22 -6.41 24.20 -5.95
N LYS A 23 -5.86 23.58 -4.90
CA LYS A 23 -5.85 22.11 -4.80
C LYS A 23 -7.25 21.50 -4.75
N ARG A 24 -8.19 22.17 -4.08
CA ARG A 24 -9.58 21.73 -4.02
C ARG A 24 -10.27 21.86 -5.37
N ALA A 25 -10.12 22.99 -6.05
CA ALA A 25 -10.64 23.22 -7.38
C ALA A 25 -10.06 22.21 -8.38
N PHE A 26 -8.73 22.04 -8.38
CA PHE A 26 -8.05 21.08 -9.24
C PHE A 26 -8.60 19.65 -9.07
N ARG A 27 -8.81 19.19 -7.83
CA ARG A 27 -9.41 17.87 -7.57
C ARG A 27 -10.85 17.76 -8.02
N SER A 28 -11.60 18.84 -7.95
CA SER A 28 -13.00 18.90 -8.42
C SER A 28 -13.09 18.89 -9.94
N GLU A 29 -12.14 19.53 -10.62
CA GLU A 29 -12.05 19.61 -12.08
C GLU A 29 -11.46 18.33 -12.70
N HIS A 30 -10.63 17.59 -11.91
CA HIS A 30 -9.94 16.40 -12.35
C HIS A 30 -10.20 15.19 -11.44
N PRO A 31 -11.45 14.73 -11.33
CA PRO A 31 -11.80 13.58 -10.50
C PRO A 31 -11.15 12.27 -10.98
N GLU A 32 -10.75 12.23 -12.27
CA GLU A 32 -10.05 11.09 -12.89
C GLU A 32 -8.58 10.96 -12.43
N TYR A 33 -8.02 12.01 -11.81
CA TYR A 33 -6.62 11.98 -11.40
C TYR A 33 -6.43 11.22 -10.08
N PHE A 34 -5.80 10.07 -10.19
CA PHE A 34 -5.42 9.30 -9.02
C PHE A 34 -4.25 9.96 -8.29
N ASP A 35 -4.43 10.29 -7.02
CA ASP A 35 -3.40 10.89 -6.15
C ASP A 35 -2.97 9.86 -5.08
N PRO A 36 -1.94 9.03 -5.38
CA PRO A 36 -1.55 7.94 -4.49
C PRO A 36 -0.81 8.45 -3.25
N ASP A 37 -1.09 7.80 -2.13
CA ASP A 37 -0.42 8.05 -0.85
C ASP A 37 0.93 7.33 -0.68
N GLY A 38 1.47 6.77 -1.75
CA GLY A 38 2.73 6.03 -1.70
C GLY A 38 2.53 4.55 -1.35
N ILE A 39 3.42 3.97 -0.55
CA ILE A 39 3.31 2.58 -0.11
C ILE A 39 2.66 2.53 1.27
N MET A 40 1.68 1.63 1.43
CA MET A 40 0.99 1.38 2.68
C MET A 40 1.02 -0.13 2.99
N VAL A 41 1.28 -0.49 4.24
CA VAL A 41 1.27 -1.89 4.66
C VAL A 41 0.35 -2.08 5.86
N PHE A 42 -0.50 -3.11 5.79
CA PHE A 42 -1.37 -3.55 6.88
C PHE A 42 -0.67 -4.65 7.66
N CYS A 43 -0.37 -4.38 8.93
CA CYS A 43 0.43 -5.25 9.79
C CYS A 43 -0.38 -5.76 10.99
N GLY A 44 -0.02 -6.94 11.46
CA GLY A 44 -0.59 -7.55 12.67
C GLY A 44 -0.49 -9.07 12.67
N PRO A 45 -0.74 -9.72 13.78
CA PRO A 45 -0.68 -11.18 13.89
C PRO A 45 -1.74 -11.86 12.99
N GLN A 46 -1.66 -13.18 12.89
CA GLN A 46 -2.69 -13.96 12.22
C GLN A 46 -4.07 -13.69 12.86
N GLY A 47 -5.13 -13.59 12.07
CA GLY A 47 -6.47 -13.27 12.57
C GLY A 47 -6.72 -11.79 12.91
N ALA A 48 -5.72 -10.91 12.81
CA ALA A 48 -5.88 -9.48 13.09
C ALA A 48 -6.70 -8.70 12.05
N GLY A 49 -7.17 -9.32 10.97
CA GLY A 49 -7.98 -8.70 9.92
C GLY A 49 -7.16 -7.83 8.95
N LYS A 50 -5.86 -8.12 8.74
CA LYS A 50 -4.98 -7.38 7.83
C LYS A 50 -5.51 -7.35 6.40
N THR A 51 -5.67 -8.54 5.81
CA THR A 51 -6.12 -8.70 4.42
C THR A 51 -7.51 -8.12 4.24
N LEU A 52 -8.42 -8.36 5.20
CA LEU A 52 -9.76 -7.80 5.19
C LEU A 52 -9.75 -6.26 5.22
N SER A 53 -8.88 -5.66 6.03
CA SER A 53 -8.70 -4.20 6.10
C SER A 53 -8.10 -3.63 4.81
N ALA A 54 -7.13 -4.32 4.20
CA ALA A 54 -6.53 -3.93 2.93
C ALA A 54 -7.55 -4.02 1.79
N VAL A 55 -8.34 -5.08 1.72
CA VAL A 55 -9.43 -5.23 0.74
C VAL A 55 -10.48 -4.14 0.90
N GLN A 56 -10.94 -3.88 2.14
CA GLN A 56 -11.89 -2.79 2.42
C GLN A 56 -11.35 -1.43 1.99
N TYR A 57 -10.06 -1.18 2.20
CA TYR A 57 -9.40 0.04 1.75
C TYR A 57 -9.38 0.15 0.22
N VAL A 58 -9.02 -0.93 -0.48
CA VAL A 58 -8.98 -0.97 -1.95
C VAL A 58 -10.38 -0.81 -2.55
N ILE A 59 -11.41 -1.42 -1.97
CA ILE A 59 -12.80 -1.22 -2.40
C ILE A 59 -13.20 0.26 -2.29
N LYS A 60 -12.82 0.96 -1.22
CA LYS A 60 -13.07 2.39 -1.09
C LYS A 60 -12.28 3.22 -2.10
N LEU A 61 -11.06 2.81 -2.43
CA LEU A 61 -10.29 3.45 -3.51
C LEU A 61 -11.00 3.25 -4.86
N ALA A 62 -11.48 2.06 -5.16
CA ALA A 62 -12.23 1.76 -6.39
C ALA A 62 -13.49 2.63 -6.53
N GLN A 63 -14.21 2.84 -5.44
CA GLN A 63 -15.39 3.73 -5.41
C GLN A 63 -15.03 5.20 -5.68
N ASN A 64 -13.88 5.65 -5.21
CA ASN A 64 -13.44 7.05 -5.40
C ASN A 64 -12.71 7.26 -6.75
N TYR A 65 -12.12 6.22 -7.31
CA TYR A 65 -11.33 6.25 -8.54
C TYR A 65 -11.74 5.12 -9.49
N PRO A 66 -12.91 5.20 -10.13
CA PRO A 66 -13.48 4.11 -10.92
C PRO A 66 -12.67 3.76 -12.18
N HIS A 67 -11.78 4.64 -12.62
CA HIS A 67 -10.92 4.44 -13.79
C HIS A 67 -9.52 3.88 -13.45
N MET A 68 -9.20 3.69 -12.16
CA MET A 68 -7.95 3.02 -11.78
C MET A 68 -7.94 1.58 -12.26
N ILE A 69 -6.77 0.97 -12.31
CA ILE A 69 -6.65 -0.48 -12.45
C ILE A 69 -6.15 -1.10 -11.15
N LEU A 70 -6.60 -2.30 -10.87
CA LEU A 70 -6.19 -3.08 -9.71
C LEU A 70 -5.35 -4.27 -10.17
N VAL A 71 -4.14 -4.40 -9.62
CA VAL A 71 -3.27 -5.57 -9.82
C VAL A 71 -3.14 -6.28 -8.46
N SER A 72 -3.60 -7.52 -8.35
CA SER A 72 -3.71 -8.18 -7.04
C SER A 72 -3.46 -9.68 -7.09
N ASN A 73 -2.84 -10.20 -6.04
CA ASN A 73 -2.79 -11.65 -5.75
C ASN A 73 -3.94 -12.10 -4.83
N VAL A 74 -4.84 -11.17 -4.45
CA VAL A 74 -6.05 -11.45 -3.66
C VAL A 74 -7.24 -11.50 -4.60
N ALA A 75 -8.03 -12.56 -4.51
CA ALA A 75 -9.30 -12.65 -5.24
C ALA A 75 -10.34 -11.73 -4.55
N ILE A 76 -10.81 -10.72 -5.29
CA ILE A 76 -11.87 -9.81 -4.85
C ILE A 76 -13.00 -9.93 -5.86
N ASP A 77 -14.23 -9.99 -5.37
CA ASP A 77 -15.43 -10.03 -6.20
C ASP A 77 -15.55 -8.73 -7.03
N ASP A 78 -15.76 -8.88 -8.33
CA ASP A 78 -15.86 -7.76 -9.27
C ASP A 78 -17.09 -6.86 -9.00
N ASP A 79 -18.17 -7.41 -8.44
CA ASP A 79 -19.38 -6.65 -8.07
C ASP A 79 -19.09 -5.56 -7.03
N VAL A 80 -18.13 -5.78 -6.14
CA VAL A 80 -17.78 -4.79 -5.11
C VAL A 80 -16.79 -3.74 -5.61
N LEU A 81 -16.08 -4.01 -6.71
CA LEU A 81 -15.10 -3.12 -7.32
C LEU A 81 -15.72 -2.07 -8.27
N GLY A 82 -17.03 -2.20 -8.58
CA GLY A 82 -17.73 -1.17 -9.35
C GLY A 82 -17.23 -0.98 -10.78
N GLY A 83 -16.75 -2.07 -11.44
CA GLY A 83 -16.26 -2.04 -12.81
C GLY A 83 -14.78 -1.67 -12.98
N VAL A 84 -14.02 -1.52 -11.91
CA VAL A 84 -12.57 -1.36 -11.95
C VAL A 84 -11.92 -2.60 -12.60
N LYS A 85 -11.08 -2.39 -13.60
CA LYS A 85 -10.35 -3.48 -14.28
C LYS A 85 -9.34 -4.12 -13.32
N ARG A 86 -9.41 -5.45 -13.20
CA ARG A 86 -8.52 -6.23 -12.34
C ARG A 86 -7.58 -7.09 -13.16
N TYR A 87 -6.31 -7.16 -12.73
CA TYR A 87 -5.29 -8.02 -13.28
C TYR A 87 -4.65 -8.86 -12.17
N PRO A 88 -4.25 -10.11 -12.46
CA PRO A 88 -3.51 -10.91 -11.49
C PRO A 88 -2.12 -10.33 -11.27
N TYR A 89 -1.69 -10.29 -10.01
CA TYR A 89 -0.31 -9.98 -9.65
C TYR A 89 0.52 -11.27 -9.75
N THR A 90 1.60 -11.22 -10.52
CA THR A 90 2.47 -12.39 -10.79
C THR A 90 3.88 -12.25 -10.21
N GLY A 91 4.27 -11.06 -9.80
CA GLY A 91 5.58 -10.79 -9.20
C GLY A 91 6.02 -9.34 -9.36
N LEU A 92 7.23 -9.04 -8.87
CA LEU A 92 7.76 -7.67 -8.81
C LEU A 92 7.87 -6.98 -10.18
N GLN A 93 8.04 -7.73 -11.26
CA GLN A 93 8.07 -7.21 -12.62
C GLN A 93 6.76 -6.53 -13.03
N ASP A 94 5.64 -6.87 -12.40
CA ASP A 94 4.35 -6.23 -12.68
C ASP A 94 4.35 -4.75 -12.26
N LEU A 95 5.22 -4.37 -11.32
CA LEU A 95 5.36 -2.97 -10.91
C LEU A 95 5.81 -2.07 -12.06
N SER A 96 6.65 -2.57 -12.98
CA SER A 96 7.07 -1.84 -14.18
C SER A 96 6.11 -2.03 -15.36
N LYS A 97 5.46 -3.19 -15.46
CA LYS A 97 4.59 -3.57 -16.58
C LYS A 97 3.30 -2.75 -16.65
N TYR A 98 2.66 -2.52 -15.50
CA TYR A 98 1.35 -1.85 -15.47
C TYR A 98 1.49 -0.34 -15.32
N ASN A 99 0.90 0.40 -16.25
CA ASN A 99 0.78 1.84 -16.23
C ASN A 99 -0.62 2.23 -16.73
N ASN A 100 -1.26 3.18 -16.08
CA ASN A 100 -2.60 3.65 -16.42
C ASN A 100 -2.67 5.19 -16.47
N GLY A 101 -1.53 5.84 -16.69
CA GLY A 101 -1.47 7.29 -16.81
C GLY A 101 -2.04 8.00 -15.59
N TYR A 102 -2.94 8.96 -15.81
CA TYR A 102 -3.54 9.78 -14.75
C TYR A 102 -4.52 9.01 -13.87
N ALA A 103 -5.15 7.96 -14.39
CA ALA A 103 -6.11 7.17 -13.65
C ALA A 103 -5.46 6.21 -12.62
N GLY A 104 -4.16 5.96 -12.75
CA GLY A 104 -3.34 5.27 -11.76
C GLY A 104 -3.53 3.77 -11.66
N VAL A 105 -2.62 3.16 -10.89
CA VAL A 105 -2.57 1.71 -10.63
C VAL A 105 -2.51 1.45 -9.14
N VAL A 106 -3.36 0.57 -8.65
CA VAL A 106 -3.30 0.06 -7.27
C VAL A 106 -2.79 -1.38 -7.30
N PHE A 107 -1.72 -1.65 -6.58
CA PHE A 107 -1.21 -2.99 -6.35
C PHE A 107 -1.66 -3.45 -4.97
N LEU A 108 -2.44 -4.54 -4.88
CA LEU A 108 -2.77 -5.18 -3.61
C LEU A 108 -2.01 -6.50 -3.53
N ILE A 109 -1.03 -6.55 -2.62
CA ILE A 109 -0.13 -7.69 -2.47
C ILE A 109 -0.27 -8.25 -1.06
N ASP A 110 -0.93 -9.39 -0.94
CA ASP A 110 -1.02 -10.10 0.34
C ASP A 110 0.31 -10.82 0.64
N GLU A 111 0.71 -10.80 1.91
CA GLU A 111 1.99 -11.35 2.41
C GLU A 111 3.21 -10.73 1.68
N ILE A 112 3.23 -9.39 1.58
CA ILE A 112 4.24 -8.63 0.84
C ILE A 112 5.68 -8.92 1.29
N GLN A 113 5.89 -9.38 2.53
CA GLN A 113 7.21 -9.77 3.04
C GLN A 113 7.81 -10.97 2.30
N ILE A 114 7.03 -11.72 1.54
CA ILE A 114 7.57 -12.83 0.75
C ILE A 114 8.26 -12.29 -0.51
N GLU A 115 7.70 -11.23 -1.10
CA GLU A 115 8.29 -10.55 -2.27
C GLU A 115 9.52 -9.71 -1.87
N PHE A 116 9.46 -9.08 -0.70
CA PHE A 116 10.50 -8.18 -0.18
C PHE A 116 11.20 -8.79 1.05
N ASN A 117 11.58 -10.05 0.95
CA ASN A 117 12.24 -10.76 2.05
C ASN A 117 13.59 -10.11 2.40
N SER A 118 13.80 -9.85 3.68
CA SER A 118 15.07 -9.29 4.18
C SER A 118 16.28 -10.21 3.92
N LEU A 119 16.07 -11.51 3.82
CA LEU A 119 17.13 -12.50 3.58
C LEU A 119 17.58 -12.53 2.12
N GLU A 120 16.71 -12.14 1.18
CA GLU A 120 16.97 -12.18 -0.26
C GLU A 120 17.17 -10.78 -0.86
N SER A 121 17.25 -9.76 -0.01
CA SER A 121 17.32 -8.35 -0.44
C SER A 121 18.50 -8.02 -1.35
N LYS A 122 19.57 -8.81 -1.30
CA LYS A 122 20.75 -8.65 -2.16
C LYS A 122 20.51 -9.05 -3.62
N ASN A 123 19.47 -9.84 -3.87
CA ASN A 123 19.14 -10.39 -5.20
C ASN A 123 17.98 -9.63 -5.88
N ILE A 124 17.51 -8.56 -5.26
CA ILE A 124 16.40 -7.77 -5.84
C ILE A 124 16.95 -6.88 -6.95
N ASP A 125 16.31 -6.94 -8.12
CA ASP A 125 16.69 -6.13 -9.26
C ASP A 125 16.68 -4.64 -8.91
N PRO A 126 17.78 -3.88 -9.14
CA PRO A 126 17.83 -2.45 -8.93
C PRO A 126 16.71 -1.67 -9.65
N VAL A 127 16.21 -2.18 -10.78
CA VAL A 127 15.07 -1.60 -11.51
C VAL A 127 13.84 -1.59 -10.64
N VAL A 128 13.54 -2.68 -9.93
CA VAL A 128 12.39 -2.78 -9.02
C VAL A 128 12.49 -1.76 -7.88
N ILE A 129 13.67 -1.58 -7.31
CA ILE A 129 13.92 -0.57 -6.27
C ILE A 129 13.64 0.83 -6.81
N THR A 130 14.09 1.12 -8.02
CA THR A 130 13.87 2.41 -8.70
C THR A 130 12.39 2.65 -8.98
N GLU A 131 11.66 1.63 -9.47
CA GLU A 131 10.22 1.70 -9.69
C GLU A 131 9.46 2.02 -8.41
N ILE A 132 9.82 1.36 -7.31
CA ILE A 132 9.22 1.60 -6.00
C ILE A 132 9.51 3.02 -5.49
N ALA A 133 10.73 3.50 -5.65
CA ALA A 133 11.09 4.87 -5.26
C ALA A 133 10.35 5.94 -6.09
N GLN A 134 10.03 5.64 -7.35
CA GLN A 134 9.35 6.56 -8.27
C GLN A 134 7.84 6.31 -8.41
N GLN A 135 7.29 5.32 -7.73
CA GLN A 135 5.91 4.88 -7.85
C GLN A 135 4.88 6.02 -7.77
N ARG A 136 5.10 6.99 -6.89
CA ARG A 136 4.22 8.15 -6.74
C ARG A 136 4.19 9.03 -8.00
N LYS A 137 5.32 9.21 -8.67
CA LYS A 137 5.40 9.98 -9.93
C LYS A 137 4.63 9.28 -11.04
N GLN A 138 4.58 7.95 -10.99
CA GLN A 138 3.87 7.10 -11.95
C GLN A 138 2.42 6.82 -11.53
N ARG A 139 1.92 7.47 -10.48
CA ARG A 139 0.57 7.28 -9.92
C ARG A 139 0.27 5.82 -9.56
N LYS A 140 1.27 5.14 -9.04
CA LYS A 140 1.16 3.78 -8.52
C LYS A 140 1.02 3.82 -7.01
N HIS A 141 0.09 3.04 -6.46
CA HIS A 141 -0.12 2.89 -5.03
C HIS A 141 0.03 1.42 -4.65
N ILE A 142 0.95 1.12 -3.75
CA ILE A 142 1.21 -0.24 -3.32
C ILE A 142 0.60 -0.43 -1.93
N VAL A 143 -0.33 -1.37 -1.83
CA VAL A 143 -1.01 -1.79 -0.61
C VAL A 143 -0.56 -3.21 -0.31
N GLY A 144 0.18 -3.38 0.77
CA GLY A 144 0.65 -4.69 1.19
C GLY A 144 0.02 -5.16 2.48
N THR A 145 0.06 -6.46 2.75
CA THR A 145 -0.16 -6.99 4.09
C THR A 145 1.11 -7.69 4.58
N SER A 146 1.34 -7.67 5.89
CA SER A 146 2.47 -8.38 6.50
C SER A 146 2.15 -8.80 7.91
N GLN A 147 2.57 -9.99 8.32
CA GLN A 147 2.43 -10.42 9.71
C GLN A 147 3.39 -9.67 10.62
N VAL A 148 4.61 -9.44 10.15
CA VAL A 148 5.68 -8.77 10.91
C VAL A 148 6.35 -7.75 10.02
N PHE A 149 6.24 -6.47 10.38
CA PHE A 149 6.83 -5.37 9.60
C PHE A 149 8.34 -5.53 9.39
N ASN A 150 9.05 -6.06 10.36
CA ASN A 150 10.50 -6.22 10.31
C ASN A 150 11.00 -7.30 9.34
N ARG A 151 10.14 -8.23 8.91
CA ARG A 151 10.49 -9.21 7.89
C ARG A 151 10.63 -8.61 6.51
N ILE A 152 10.13 -7.40 6.32
CA ILE A 152 10.31 -6.65 5.08
C ILE A 152 11.73 -6.07 5.06
N ALA A 153 12.45 -6.22 3.96
CA ALA A 153 13.79 -5.71 3.80
C ALA A 153 13.89 -4.20 4.05
N LYS A 154 14.95 -3.76 4.74
CA LYS A 154 15.14 -2.36 5.16
C LYS A 154 14.99 -1.35 4.00
N PRO A 155 15.57 -1.55 2.80
CA PRO A 155 15.42 -0.60 1.69
C PRO A 155 13.98 -0.34 1.28
N PHE A 156 13.10 -1.34 1.44
CA PHE A 156 11.66 -1.20 1.16
C PHE A 156 10.90 -0.58 2.31
N ARG A 157 11.24 -0.93 3.56
CA ARG A 157 10.61 -0.34 4.75
C ARG A 157 10.77 1.17 4.78
N GLU A 158 11.91 1.69 4.33
CA GLU A 158 12.20 3.11 4.24
C GLU A 158 11.33 3.84 3.19
N GLN A 159 10.73 3.12 2.25
CA GLN A 159 9.83 3.67 1.23
C GLN A 159 8.36 3.69 1.70
N PHE A 160 8.02 3.02 2.79
CA PHE A 160 6.65 3.02 3.29
C PHE A 160 6.29 4.37 3.92
N LYS A 161 5.26 4.98 3.36
CA LYS A 161 4.70 6.20 3.94
C LYS A 161 3.94 5.90 5.22
N TYR A 162 3.16 4.80 5.22
CA TYR A 162 2.33 4.41 6.34
C TYR A 162 2.37 2.90 6.59
N ALA A 163 2.32 2.56 7.87
CA ALA A 163 1.95 1.24 8.34
C ALA A 163 0.61 1.32 9.08
N VAL A 164 -0.26 0.35 8.85
CA VAL A 164 -1.56 0.24 9.50
C VAL A 164 -1.53 -0.97 10.42
N MET A 165 -1.48 -0.72 11.73
CA MET A 165 -1.51 -1.79 12.73
C MET A 165 -2.95 -2.24 12.94
N CYS A 166 -3.25 -3.47 12.50
CA CYS A 166 -4.57 -4.06 12.52
C CYS A 166 -4.82 -4.85 13.81
N ARG A 167 -6.02 -4.71 14.37
CA ARG A 167 -6.51 -5.51 15.49
C ARG A 167 -7.97 -5.80 15.29
N ASN A 168 -8.31 -7.08 15.31
CA ASN A 168 -9.70 -7.54 15.28
C ASN A 168 -10.17 -7.83 16.72
N ILE A 169 -11.37 -7.40 17.06
CA ILE A 169 -12.00 -7.65 18.35
C ILE A 169 -13.31 -8.42 18.08
N CYS A 170 -13.48 -9.52 18.76
CA CYS A 170 -14.67 -10.38 18.69
C CYS A 170 -15.06 -10.82 17.27
N GLY A 171 -14.15 -10.77 16.30
CA GLY A 171 -14.41 -11.20 14.93
C GLY A 171 -15.19 -10.22 14.04
N PHE A 172 -15.71 -9.12 14.58
CA PHE A 172 -16.54 -8.16 13.84
C PHE A 172 -16.15 -6.68 13.98
N LEU A 173 -15.39 -6.32 15.00
CA LEU A 173 -14.90 -4.95 15.17
C LEU A 173 -13.44 -4.86 14.78
N GLN A 174 -13.15 -4.07 13.76
CA GLN A 174 -11.80 -3.80 13.31
C GLN A 174 -11.29 -2.47 13.86
N ILE A 175 -10.07 -2.50 14.42
CA ILE A 175 -9.34 -1.32 14.86
C ILE A 175 -8.07 -1.23 14.02
N ASN A 176 -7.94 -0.16 13.25
CA ASN A 176 -6.78 0.13 12.42
C ASN A 176 -6.08 1.37 12.95
N SER A 177 -4.85 1.23 13.42
CA SER A 177 -4.02 2.35 13.88
C SER A 177 -3.01 2.71 12.82
N LEU A 178 -3.15 3.92 12.25
CA LEU A 178 -2.23 4.47 11.27
C LEU A 178 -0.97 4.96 11.97
N VAL A 179 0.18 4.57 11.46
CA VAL A 179 1.51 4.93 11.93
C VAL A 179 2.32 5.39 10.72
N LYS A 180 3.19 6.38 10.89
CA LYS A 180 4.13 6.72 9.82
C LYS A 180 5.17 5.61 9.67
N GLY A 181 5.57 5.32 8.42
CA GLY A 181 6.58 4.30 8.15
C GLY A 181 7.90 4.56 8.87
N GLU A 182 8.33 5.82 8.95
CA GLU A 182 9.53 6.26 9.66
C GLU A 182 9.48 6.03 11.20
N ASP A 183 8.27 6.03 11.78
CA ASP A 183 8.05 5.82 13.22
C ASP A 183 7.89 4.33 13.58
N CYS A 184 7.90 3.43 12.59
CA CYS A 184 7.89 1.99 12.79
C CYS A 184 9.30 1.48 13.11
N MET A 185 9.96 2.06 14.10
CA MET A 185 11.26 1.60 14.56
C MET A 185 11.09 0.46 15.55
N VAL A 186 12.00 -0.50 15.45
CA VAL A 186 12.11 -1.61 16.37
C VAL A 186 13.21 -1.28 17.35
N ASP A 187 12.91 -1.35 18.63
CA ASP A 187 13.93 -1.25 19.66
C ASP A 187 14.83 -2.53 19.64
N GLU A 188 15.94 -2.47 20.38
CA GLU A 188 16.88 -3.59 20.49
C GLU A 188 16.24 -4.87 21.08
N GLN A 189 15.07 -4.73 21.70
CA GLN A 189 14.28 -5.80 22.30
C GLN A 189 13.20 -6.36 21.37
N GLY A 190 13.10 -5.84 20.13
CA GLY A 190 12.13 -6.30 19.13
C GLY A 190 10.73 -5.67 19.26
N ASN A 191 10.52 -4.75 20.19
CA ASN A 191 9.25 -4.05 20.33
C ASN A 191 9.13 -2.91 19.32
N VAL A 192 8.00 -2.81 18.66
CA VAL A 192 7.73 -1.71 17.72
C VAL A 192 7.24 -0.50 18.50
N LYS A 193 8.11 0.49 18.72
CA LYS A 193 7.68 1.80 19.21
C LYS A 193 6.99 2.53 18.07
N THR A 194 5.69 2.74 18.18
CA THR A 194 4.89 3.40 17.16
C THR A 194 4.22 4.64 17.70
N ASN A 195 4.52 5.80 17.09
CA ASN A 195 3.73 7.00 17.28
C ASN A 195 2.48 6.92 16.39
N LYS A 196 1.33 6.67 17.02
CA LYS A 196 0.06 6.55 16.30
C LYS A 196 -0.38 7.92 15.79
N VAL A 197 -0.52 8.05 14.47
CA VAL A 197 -1.03 9.27 13.85
C VAL A 197 -2.55 9.36 14.01
N LYS A 198 -3.26 8.26 13.73
CA LYS A 198 -4.72 8.21 13.79
C LYS A 198 -5.20 6.78 14.02
N ARG A 199 -6.38 6.65 14.62
CA ARG A 199 -7.04 5.37 14.83
C ARG A 199 -8.40 5.38 14.14
N PHE A 200 -8.71 4.30 13.44
CA PHE A 200 -9.96 4.09 12.74
C PHE A 200 -10.65 2.86 13.31
N TYR A 201 -11.97 2.93 13.38
CA TYR A 201 -12.84 1.86 13.86
C TYR A 201 -13.88 1.57 12.78
N TRP A 202 -14.14 0.31 12.50
CA TRP A 202 -15.20 -0.08 11.60
C TRP A 202 -15.70 -1.49 11.90
N PHE A 203 -16.96 -1.73 11.59
CA PHE A 203 -17.57 -3.04 11.73
C PHE A 203 -17.49 -3.83 10.42
N HIS A 204 -17.23 -5.12 10.54
CA HIS A 204 -17.29 -6.00 9.39
C HIS A 204 -18.75 -6.12 8.93
N THR A 205 -18.98 -5.96 7.64
CA THR A 205 -20.29 -6.11 7.03
C THR A 205 -20.37 -7.43 6.26
N PRO A 206 -21.58 -8.02 6.06
CA PRO A 206 -21.72 -9.20 5.21
C PRO A 206 -21.17 -8.99 3.79
N ARG A 207 -21.21 -7.76 3.30
CA ARG A 207 -20.64 -7.40 1.99
C ARG A 207 -19.14 -7.62 1.92
N ILE A 208 -18.37 -7.23 2.95
CA ILE A 208 -16.92 -7.39 2.93
C ILE A 208 -16.51 -8.86 3.07
N TYR A 209 -17.27 -9.67 3.82
CA TYR A 209 -17.01 -11.10 3.92
C TYR A 209 -17.28 -11.85 2.61
N ARG A 210 -18.26 -11.41 1.81
CA ARG A 210 -18.54 -11.98 0.48
C ARG A 210 -17.54 -11.48 -0.57
N ALA A 211 -17.03 -10.25 -0.40
CA ALA A 211 -16.09 -9.64 -1.34
C ALA A 211 -14.75 -10.33 -1.41
N TYR A 212 -14.37 -11.08 -0.37
CA TYR A 212 -13.06 -11.70 -0.25
C TYR A 212 -13.18 -13.05 0.46
N ASP A 213 -12.71 -14.11 -0.20
CA ASP A 213 -12.60 -15.44 0.41
C ASP A 213 -11.33 -15.55 1.25
N THR A 214 -11.52 -15.54 2.56
CA THR A 214 -10.42 -15.65 3.55
C THR A 214 -9.67 -17.00 3.46
N TYR A 215 -10.28 -18.01 2.87
CA TYR A 215 -9.72 -19.36 2.75
C TYR A 215 -9.14 -19.65 1.35
N ALA A 216 -9.28 -18.74 0.40
CA ALA A 216 -8.68 -18.89 -0.93
C ALA A 216 -7.15 -18.97 -0.81
N LYS A 217 -6.58 -20.08 -1.26
CA LYS A 217 -5.12 -20.21 -1.38
C LYS A 217 -4.60 -19.22 -2.42
N ILE A 218 -3.58 -18.44 -2.06
CA ILE A 218 -2.84 -17.61 -3.01
C ILE A 218 -2.06 -18.56 -3.93
N ILE A 219 -2.54 -18.72 -5.16
CA ILE A 219 -1.85 -19.52 -6.18
C ILE A 219 -0.79 -18.62 -6.80
N ARG A 220 0.47 -18.91 -6.54
CA ARG A 220 1.61 -18.24 -7.17
C ARG A 220 2.02 -19.03 -8.40
N THR A 221 2.03 -18.36 -9.54
CA THR A 221 2.42 -18.95 -10.83
C THR A 221 3.93 -18.96 -11.07
N ASN A 222 4.72 -18.25 -10.26
CA ASN A 222 6.17 -18.18 -10.41
C ASN A 222 6.91 -18.83 -9.23
N THR A 223 6.97 -20.15 -9.22
CA THR A 223 8.15 -20.84 -8.70
C THR A 223 9.25 -20.67 -9.75
N VAL A 224 10.10 -19.66 -9.60
CA VAL A 224 11.44 -19.73 -10.20
C VAL A 224 12.08 -20.95 -9.59
N GLY A 225 12.20 -22.02 -10.40
CA GLY A 225 12.77 -23.27 -9.96
C GLY A 225 14.17 -23.02 -9.42
N TYR A 226 14.45 -23.50 -8.22
CA TYR A 226 15.80 -23.70 -7.75
C TYR A 226 16.47 -24.62 -8.77
N GLY A 227 17.31 -24.04 -9.62
CA GLY A 227 18.17 -24.80 -10.50
C GLY A 227 19.06 -25.67 -9.65
N GLY A 228 18.77 -26.98 -9.63
CA GLY A 228 19.60 -27.96 -8.96
C GLY A 228 21.00 -27.88 -9.52
N GLY A 229 21.96 -27.50 -8.67
CA GLY A 229 23.38 -27.66 -8.95
C GLY A 229 23.65 -29.12 -9.20
N LYS A 230 24.01 -29.44 -10.44
CA LYS A 230 24.63 -30.74 -10.76
C LYS A 230 25.98 -30.78 -10.04
N ARG A 231 26.20 -31.85 -9.32
CA ARG A 231 27.50 -32.29 -8.83
C ARG A 231 28.46 -32.55 -9.99
#